data_5969f6792113d26d3b727ce9173538b9
#
_entry.id   5969f6792113d26d3b727ce9173538b9
#
_cell.length_a   1.000
_cell.length_b   1.000
_cell.length_c   1.000
_cell.angle_alpha   90.00
_cell.angle_beta   90.00
_cell.angle_gamma   90.00
#
_symmetry.space_group_name_H-M   'P 1'
#
loop_
_entity.id
_entity.type
_entity.pdbx_description
1 polymer ?
#
loop_
_entity_poly.entity_id
_entity_poly.type
_entity_poly.pdbx_seq_one_letter_code
_entity_poly.pdbx_strand_id
1 'polypeptide(L)'
;MEMGFRWYGKTDSIPLEYIRQIPGMKGIVTAIYDIPVGEAWPLDKIEELKAAVEEAGLHISVIESVPVHEDIKIGLPTRDKYIENYKETLRNLGKVGIPVVCYNFMPVFDWTRSDLEYRLPDGSTALIFEEDVIKKMDPLSGELSLPGWDSSYNKEDLKTLFDHYKNVDHEKLWENLAYFIKEIMPVADEANVKMAIHPDDPPYDIFGLPRIITNKENLERFINLYDSPNNGLTMCSGSLGAEPDNDFPEMLRYFLEKGRVNFVHARNIKLTGGKSFQESAHVSEYGSVDMHAVIKAITDFDYTGPIRPDHGRMIWGETGKPGYGLYDRALGATYLYGLWEAEVKNKK
;
A
#
# COMPACT_ATOMS: atom_id res chain seq x y z
N MET A 1 14.73 -8.59 -8.21
CA MET A 1 13.78 -8.04 -7.23
C MET A 1 14.42 -7.93 -5.86
N GLU A 2 13.98 -6.99 -5.04
CA GLU A 2 14.40 -6.83 -3.65
C GLU A 2 13.25 -7.18 -2.72
N MET A 3 13.36 -8.25 -1.93
CA MET A 3 12.32 -8.66 -1.00
C MET A 3 12.33 -7.78 0.24
N GLY A 4 11.20 -7.17 0.54
CA GLY A 4 10.97 -6.31 1.69
C GLY A 4 9.86 -6.86 2.60
N PHE A 5 9.81 -6.35 3.83
CA PHE A 5 8.81 -6.73 4.83
C PHE A 5 8.28 -5.50 5.56
N ARG A 6 6.95 -5.43 5.76
CA ARG A 6 6.33 -4.35 6.53
C ARG A 6 6.64 -4.49 8.00
N TRP A 7 7.17 -3.42 8.59
CA TRP A 7 7.46 -3.28 10.02
C TRP A 7 6.88 -1.97 10.56
N TYR A 8 6.17 -2.04 11.67
CA TYR A 8 5.44 -0.92 12.26
C TYR A 8 6.23 -0.16 13.34
N GLY A 9 7.56 -0.18 13.26
CA GLY A 9 8.42 0.53 14.19
C GLY A 9 8.68 -0.23 15.50
N LYS A 10 9.25 0.47 16.46
CA LYS A 10 9.71 -0.13 17.74
C LYS A 10 8.60 -0.78 18.58
N THR A 11 7.33 -0.47 18.28
CA THR A 11 6.15 -1.04 18.96
C THR A 11 5.54 -2.23 18.23
N ASP A 12 6.10 -2.63 17.08
CA ASP A 12 5.66 -3.81 16.36
C ASP A 12 5.88 -5.07 17.20
N SER A 13 4.91 -5.97 17.19
CA SER A 13 5.03 -7.28 17.82
C SER A 13 6.10 -8.18 17.17
N ILE A 14 6.53 -7.83 15.94
CA ILE A 14 7.53 -8.57 15.18
C ILE A 14 8.87 -7.84 15.24
N PRO A 15 9.89 -8.39 15.92
CA PRO A 15 11.22 -7.80 15.95
C PRO A 15 11.92 -7.87 14.59
N LEU A 16 12.78 -6.90 14.29
CA LEU A 16 13.59 -6.88 13.07
C LEU A 16 14.50 -8.10 12.93
N GLU A 17 14.95 -8.67 14.04
CA GLU A 17 15.76 -9.91 14.07
C GLU A 17 15.00 -11.11 13.48
N TYR A 18 13.69 -11.20 13.67
CA TYR A 18 12.89 -12.26 13.08
C TYR A 18 12.68 -12.05 11.59
N ILE A 19 12.44 -10.79 11.20
CA ILE A 19 12.31 -10.42 9.78
C ILE A 19 13.60 -10.77 9.03
N ARG A 20 14.76 -10.48 9.60
CA ARG A 20 16.06 -10.79 9.00
C ARG A 20 16.31 -12.28 8.80
N GLN A 21 15.64 -13.15 9.56
CA GLN A 21 15.77 -14.61 9.43
C GLN A 21 14.98 -15.18 8.24
N ILE A 22 14.09 -14.39 7.63
CA ILE A 22 13.34 -14.84 6.45
C ILE A 22 14.32 -14.93 5.26
N PRO A 23 14.40 -16.07 4.56
CA PRO A 23 15.32 -16.23 3.43
C PRO A 23 15.16 -15.15 2.36
N GLY A 24 16.25 -14.53 1.96
CA GLY A 24 16.26 -13.48 0.92
C GLY A 24 15.77 -12.11 1.37
N MET A 25 15.37 -11.94 2.63
CA MET A 25 14.90 -10.66 3.17
C MET A 25 16.04 -9.67 3.35
N LYS A 26 15.87 -8.46 2.83
CA LYS A 26 16.86 -7.37 2.93
C LYS A 26 16.21 -6.03 3.24
N GLY A 27 15.08 -5.76 2.63
CA GLY A 27 14.40 -4.48 2.70
C GLY A 27 13.38 -4.41 3.84
N ILE A 28 13.27 -3.24 4.44
CA ILE A 28 12.19 -2.89 5.36
C ILE A 28 11.29 -1.86 4.72
N VAL A 29 9.99 -2.11 4.83
CA VAL A 29 8.94 -1.18 4.47
C VAL A 29 8.34 -0.64 5.77
N THR A 30 8.50 0.65 6.04
CA THR A 30 8.12 1.25 7.33
C THR A 30 7.74 2.72 7.18
N ALA A 31 7.34 3.36 8.27
CA ALA A 31 7.02 4.78 8.34
C ALA A 31 7.35 5.35 9.73
N ILE A 32 7.24 6.68 9.89
CA ILE A 32 7.22 7.33 11.19
C ILE A 32 5.75 7.47 11.61
N TYR A 33 5.40 6.94 12.78
CA TYR A 33 4.01 6.83 13.22
C TYR A 33 3.62 7.84 14.30
N ASP A 34 4.59 8.56 14.87
CA ASP A 34 4.40 9.53 15.96
C ASP A 34 4.36 10.98 15.49
N ILE A 35 4.41 11.23 14.18
CA ILE A 35 4.25 12.56 13.61
C ILE A 35 2.83 12.71 13.06
N PRO A 36 2.10 13.77 13.44
CA PRO A 36 0.75 14.02 12.93
C PRO A 36 0.69 14.11 11.41
N VAL A 37 -0.42 13.65 10.83
CA VAL A 37 -0.66 13.74 9.38
C VAL A 37 -0.60 15.20 8.91
N GLY A 38 0.16 15.45 7.85
CA GLY A 38 0.34 16.78 7.28
C GLY A 38 1.51 17.58 7.87
N GLU A 39 2.15 17.11 8.94
CA GLU A 39 3.38 17.73 9.44
C GLU A 39 4.62 17.19 8.71
N ALA A 40 5.62 18.05 8.53
CA ALA A 40 6.88 17.66 7.90
C ALA A 40 7.69 16.71 8.81
N TRP A 41 8.28 15.68 8.23
CA TRP A 41 9.13 14.76 8.99
C TRP A 41 10.54 15.36 9.18
N PRO A 42 10.96 15.59 10.42
CA PRO A 42 12.29 16.10 10.72
C PRO A 42 13.39 15.13 10.30
N LEU A 43 14.51 15.67 9.86
CA LEU A 43 15.63 14.88 9.36
C LEU A 43 16.16 13.89 10.42
N ASP A 44 16.33 14.35 11.64
CA ASP A 44 16.82 13.54 12.78
C ASP A 44 15.93 12.33 13.07
N LYS A 45 14.61 12.47 12.94
CA LYS A 45 13.65 11.36 13.09
C LYS A 45 13.78 10.31 11.99
N ILE A 46 14.03 10.75 10.76
CA ILE A 46 14.27 9.84 9.63
C ILE A 46 15.61 9.12 9.82
N GLU A 47 16.66 9.83 10.25
CA GLU A 47 17.97 9.25 10.55
C GLU A 47 17.89 8.24 11.71
N GLU A 48 17.12 8.53 12.78
CA GLU A 48 16.88 7.60 13.88
C GLU A 48 16.20 6.31 13.40
N LEU A 49 15.16 6.43 12.56
CA LEU A 49 14.46 5.28 11.99
C LEU A 49 15.41 4.43 11.13
N LYS A 50 16.19 5.08 10.27
CA LYS A 50 17.17 4.41 9.41
C LYS A 50 18.23 3.67 10.23
N ALA A 51 18.81 4.33 11.21
CA ALA A 51 19.83 3.73 12.09
C ALA A 51 19.30 2.48 12.81
N ALA A 52 18.08 2.52 13.32
CA ALA A 52 17.46 1.36 13.98
C ALA A 52 17.29 0.14 13.04
N VAL A 53 16.98 0.37 11.77
CA VAL A 53 16.87 -0.71 10.77
C VAL A 53 18.24 -1.21 10.35
N GLU A 54 19.22 -0.33 10.16
CA GLU A 54 20.59 -0.70 9.77
C GLU A 54 21.33 -1.45 10.89
N GLU A 55 21.09 -1.13 12.16
CA GLU A 55 21.62 -1.86 13.30
C GLU A 55 21.17 -3.33 13.31
N ALA A 56 19.95 -3.60 12.84
CA ALA A 56 19.47 -4.96 12.65
C ALA A 56 20.05 -5.68 11.43
N GLY A 57 20.91 -5.03 10.63
CA GLY A 57 21.50 -5.57 9.41
C GLY A 57 20.54 -5.61 8.21
N LEU A 58 19.53 -4.74 8.22
CA LEU A 58 18.55 -4.53 7.17
C LEU A 58 18.67 -3.09 6.64
N HIS A 59 17.90 -2.70 5.62
CA HIS A 59 17.82 -1.31 5.17
C HIS A 59 16.39 -0.92 4.82
N ILE A 60 16.09 0.38 4.86
CA ILE A 60 14.76 0.86 4.46
C ILE A 60 14.71 0.92 2.93
N SER A 61 13.87 0.07 2.33
CA SER A 61 13.62 0.06 0.89
C SER A 61 12.47 0.97 0.48
N VAL A 62 11.46 1.11 1.35
CA VAL A 62 10.27 1.93 1.08
C VAL A 62 9.78 2.59 2.37
N ILE A 63 9.46 3.85 2.30
CA ILE A 63 8.57 4.49 3.27
C ILE A 63 7.12 4.26 2.83
N GLU A 64 6.36 3.61 3.68
CA GLU A 64 4.93 3.36 3.46
C GLU A 64 4.16 3.61 4.76
N SER A 65 3.55 4.81 4.88
CA SER A 65 3.48 5.88 3.90
C SER A 65 3.87 7.22 4.53
N VAL A 66 4.15 8.21 3.70
CA VAL A 66 3.95 9.59 4.10
C VAL A 66 2.48 9.90 3.85
N PRO A 67 1.64 10.09 4.89
CA PRO A 67 0.20 10.26 4.70
C PRO A 67 -0.12 11.58 3.98
N VAL A 68 -1.05 11.53 3.02
CA VAL A 68 -1.57 12.73 2.36
C VAL A 68 -2.73 13.30 3.16
N HIS A 69 -2.61 14.55 3.61
CA HIS A 69 -3.63 15.21 4.42
C HIS A 69 -4.96 15.35 3.68
N GLU A 70 -6.10 15.21 4.39
CA GLU A 70 -7.43 15.27 3.79
C GLU A 70 -7.71 16.61 3.09
N ASP A 71 -7.20 17.73 3.60
CA ASP A 71 -7.34 19.03 2.95
C ASP A 71 -6.76 19.08 1.53
N ILE A 72 -5.74 18.27 1.25
CA ILE A 72 -5.17 18.11 -0.10
C ILE A 72 -6.16 17.36 -0.98
N LYS A 73 -6.71 16.24 -0.50
CA LYS A 73 -7.65 15.38 -1.23
C LYS A 73 -8.97 16.10 -1.51
N ILE A 74 -9.45 16.89 -0.55
CA ILE A 74 -10.68 17.70 -0.68
C ILE A 74 -10.44 18.96 -1.52
N GLY A 75 -9.22 19.48 -1.54
CA GLY A 75 -8.84 20.72 -2.24
C GLY A 75 -9.15 21.99 -1.44
N LEU A 76 -9.05 21.94 -0.11
CA LEU A 76 -9.27 23.11 0.74
C LEU A 76 -8.15 24.14 0.60
N PRO A 77 -8.38 25.43 0.95
CA PRO A 77 -7.36 26.47 0.86
C PRO A 77 -6.08 26.20 1.67
N THR A 78 -6.18 25.40 2.72
CA THR A 78 -5.08 24.99 3.59
C THR A 78 -4.16 23.93 2.97
N ARG A 79 -4.55 23.34 1.82
CA ARG A 79 -3.79 22.27 1.15
C ARG A 79 -2.36 22.67 0.84
N ASP A 80 -2.11 23.93 0.49
CA ASP A 80 -0.77 24.38 0.06
C ASP A 80 0.23 24.31 1.22
N LYS A 81 -0.18 24.59 2.46
CA LYS A 81 0.64 24.38 3.66
C LYS A 81 1.06 22.91 3.80
N TYR A 82 0.11 21.99 3.65
CA TYR A 82 0.39 20.56 3.81
C TYR A 82 1.22 19.99 2.65
N ILE A 83 1.06 20.54 1.45
CA ILE A 83 1.91 20.21 0.30
C ILE A 83 3.36 20.67 0.53
N GLU A 84 3.58 21.86 1.09
CA GLU A 84 4.94 22.32 1.43
C GLU A 84 5.59 21.43 2.51
N ASN A 85 4.86 21.02 3.53
CA ASN A 85 5.33 20.07 4.53
C ASN A 85 5.66 18.70 3.90
N TYR A 86 4.86 18.26 2.93
CA TYR A 86 5.12 17.03 2.18
C TYR A 86 6.41 17.13 1.35
N LYS A 87 6.61 18.26 0.67
CA LYS A 87 7.85 18.55 -0.07
C LYS A 87 9.08 18.56 0.83
N GLU A 88 8.98 19.14 2.04
CA GLU A 88 10.05 19.12 3.02
C GLU A 88 10.39 17.68 3.44
N THR A 89 9.37 16.87 3.70
CA THR A 89 9.56 15.45 4.00
C THR A 89 10.29 14.73 2.88
N LEU A 90 9.92 14.93 1.61
CA LEU A 90 10.60 14.34 0.46
C LEU A 90 12.07 14.75 0.36
N ARG A 91 12.37 16.03 0.58
CA ARG A 91 13.78 16.51 0.62
C ARG A 91 14.58 15.82 1.72
N ASN A 92 13.99 15.65 2.90
CA ASN A 92 14.65 15.00 4.02
C ASN A 92 14.85 13.49 3.78
N LEU A 93 13.86 12.80 3.19
CA LEU A 93 14.01 11.39 2.79
C LEU A 93 15.11 11.22 1.73
N GLY A 94 15.18 12.12 0.74
CA GLY A 94 16.25 12.11 -0.27
C GLY A 94 17.64 12.32 0.32
N LYS A 95 17.82 13.26 1.29
CA LYS A 95 19.09 13.47 1.99
C LYS A 95 19.58 12.23 2.72
N VAL A 96 18.67 11.45 3.28
CA VAL A 96 18.97 10.20 4.00
C VAL A 96 19.18 9.02 3.04
N GLY A 97 18.82 9.19 1.76
CA GLY A 97 18.97 8.18 0.72
C GLY A 97 17.88 7.11 0.72
N ILE A 98 16.67 7.45 1.17
CA ILE A 98 15.51 6.56 1.09
C ILE A 98 14.95 6.62 -0.33
N PRO A 99 14.86 5.48 -1.05
CA PRO A 99 14.66 5.52 -2.50
C PRO A 99 13.20 5.61 -2.94
N VAL A 100 12.24 5.14 -2.12
CA VAL A 100 10.84 5.00 -2.53
C VAL A 100 9.90 5.48 -1.42
N VAL A 101 8.87 6.24 -1.81
CA VAL A 101 7.72 6.61 -0.97
C VAL A 101 6.46 6.04 -1.59
N CYS A 102 5.86 5.07 -0.90
CA CYS A 102 4.50 4.59 -1.18
C CYS A 102 3.49 5.48 -0.45
N TYR A 103 2.44 5.88 -1.13
CA TYR A 103 1.37 6.69 -0.57
C TYR A 103 0.04 6.35 -1.25
N ASN A 104 -1.07 6.73 -0.64
CA ASN A 104 -2.39 6.62 -1.23
C ASN A 104 -3.10 7.97 -1.30
N PHE A 105 -4.18 8.04 -2.07
CA PHE A 105 -5.03 9.22 -2.19
C PHE A 105 -6.50 8.88 -1.88
N MET A 106 -6.71 7.85 -1.06
CA MET A 106 -8.03 7.36 -0.66
C MET A 106 -8.73 8.37 0.25
N PRO A 107 -9.96 8.81 -0.08
CA PRO A 107 -10.76 9.65 0.80
C PRO A 107 -11.05 9.00 2.14
N VAL A 108 -10.75 9.65 3.22
CA VAL A 108 -11.05 9.31 4.63
C VAL A 108 -10.48 7.96 5.06
N PHE A 109 -10.88 6.89 4.40
CA PHE A 109 -10.53 5.51 4.73
C PHE A 109 -9.42 4.98 3.84
N ASP A 110 -8.38 4.44 4.45
CA ASP A 110 -7.35 3.64 3.80
C ASP A 110 -7.96 2.29 3.35
N TRP A 111 -7.26 1.18 3.44
CA TRP A 111 -7.84 -0.13 3.15
C TRP A 111 -9.00 -0.44 4.11
N THR A 112 -10.08 -1.01 3.60
CA THR A 112 -11.31 -1.28 4.36
C THR A 112 -11.67 -2.75 4.30
N ARG A 113 -12.07 -3.32 5.45
CA ARG A 113 -12.56 -4.70 5.56
C ARG A 113 -13.85 -4.74 6.38
N SER A 114 -14.65 -5.77 6.16
CA SER A 114 -15.87 -6.02 6.95
C SER A 114 -15.60 -6.83 8.21
N ASP A 115 -14.56 -7.67 8.20
CA ASP A 115 -14.10 -8.46 9.35
C ASP A 115 -12.57 -8.61 9.29
N LEU A 116 -11.93 -8.50 10.44
CA LEU A 116 -10.46 -8.60 10.60
C LEU A 116 -9.98 -9.98 11.00
N GLU A 117 -10.85 -10.79 11.56
CA GLU A 117 -10.51 -12.06 12.19
C GLU A 117 -11.42 -13.20 11.71
N TYR A 118 -11.94 -13.08 10.47
CA TYR A 118 -12.81 -14.08 9.88
C TYR A 118 -12.13 -15.45 9.89
N ARG A 119 -12.78 -16.43 10.52
CA ARG A 119 -12.21 -17.76 10.68
C ARG A 119 -12.40 -18.60 9.42
N LEU A 120 -11.27 -19.03 8.84
CA LEU A 120 -11.25 -19.90 7.68
C LEU A 120 -11.46 -21.37 8.08
N PRO A 121 -11.83 -22.26 7.12
CA PRO A 121 -12.08 -23.68 7.40
C PRO A 121 -10.87 -24.44 7.97
N ASP A 122 -9.65 -23.99 7.70
CA ASP A 122 -8.40 -24.57 8.23
C ASP A 122 -8.08 -24.09 9.66
N GLY A 123 -8.90 -23.22 10.23
CA GLY A 123 -8.77 -22.68 11.58
C GLY A 123 -7.89 -21.44 11.69
N SER A 124 -7.27 -20.99 10.60
CA SER A 124 -6.61 -19.67 10.53
C SER A 124 -7.65 -18.54 10.50
N THR A 125 -7.20 -17.30 10.71
CA THR A 125 -8.05 -16.12 10.50
C THR A 125 -7.51 -15.25 9.38
N ALA A 126 -8.40 -14.56 8.68
CA ALA A 126 -8.09 -13.67 7.56
C ALA A 126 -8.93 -12.42 7.58
N LEU A 127 -8.42 -11.38 6.93
CA LEU A 127 -9.18 -10.19 6.61
C LEU A 127 -10.18 -10.52 5.51
N ILE A 128 -11.43 -10.04 5.63
CA ILE A 128 -12.49 -10.26 4.64
C ILE A 128 -13.20 -8.95 4.31
N PHE A 129 -13.59 -8.80 3.04
CA PHE A 129 -14.47 -7.76 2.57
C PHE A 129 -15.74 -8.39 2.02
N GLU A 130 -16.86 -8.13 2.67
CA GLU A 130 -18.19 -8.57 2.24
C GLU A 130 -19.00 -7.35 1.81
N GLU A 131 -19.27 -7.23 0.51
CA GLU A 131 -19.95 -6.08 -0.08
C GLU A 131 -21.29 -5.78 0.61
N ASP A 132 -22.09 -6.81 0.87
CA ASP A 132 -23.42 -6.67 1.50
C ASP A 132 -23.34 -6.24 2.97
N VAL A 133 -22.27 -6.54 3.65
CA VAL A 133 -22.00 -6.08 5.02
C VAL A 133 -21.62 -4.61 4.99
N ILE A 134 -20.65 -4.25 4.14
CA ILE A 134 -20.18 -2.87 3.99
C ILE A 134 -21.31 -1.92 3.58
N LYS A 135 -22.20 -2.32 2.66
CA LYS A 135 -23.37 -1.52 2.24
C LYS A 135 -24.34 -1.20 3.37
N LYS A 136 -24.38 -2.03 4.40
CA LYS A 136 -25.25 -1.83 5.57
C LYS A 136 -24.59 -1.07 6.71
N MET A 137 -23.28 -0.88 6.65
CA MET A 137 -22.54 -0.14 7.67
C MET A 137 -22.80 1.36 7.54
N ASP A 138 -22.99 2.02 8.67
CA ASP A 138 -23.00 3.48 8.78
C ASP A 138 -21.68 3.95 9.39
N PRO A 139 -20.77 4.55 8.62
CA PRO A 139 -19.48 5.00 9.13
C PRO A 139 -19.61 6.10 10.19
N LEU A 140 -20.78 6.73 10.33
CA LEU A 140 -21.05 7.78 11.31
C LEU A 140 -21.75 7.27 12.59
N SER A 141 -22.12 5.99 12.66
CA SER A 141 -22.82 5.41 13.83
C SER A 141 -21.98 5.47 15.12
N GLY A 142 -20.65 5.45 15.01
CA GLY A 142 -19.71 5.38 16.14
C GLY A 142 -19.55 3.97 16.71
N GLU A 143 -20.18 2.96 16.10
CA GLU A 143 -20.05 1.55 16.47
C GLU A 143 -19.02 0.80 15.60
N LEU A 144 -18.43 1.50 14.61
CA LEU A 144 -17.50 0.91 13.67
C LEU A 144 -16.07 0.94 14.21
N SER A 145 -15.56 -0.23 14.51
CA SER A 145 -14.12 -0.49 14.50
C SER A 145 -13.74 -0.83 13.06
N LEU A 146 -13.48 0.18 12.22
CA LEU A 146 -12.94 -0.04 10.89
C LEU A 146 -11.43 -0.26 10.99
N PRO A 147 -10.95 -1.36 10.45
CA PRO A 147 -9.53 -1.68 10.48
C PRO A 147 -8.71 -0.69 9.67
N GLY A 148 -7.60 -0.28 10.26
CA GLY A 148 -6.58 0.51 9.61
C GLY A 148 -6.50 1.96 10.05
N TRP A 149 -7.59 2.57 10.60
CA TRP A 149 -7.58 3.99 10.96
C TRP A 149 -8.53 4.39 12.10
N ASP A 150 -9.10 3.45 12.77
CA ASP A 150 -10.09 3.60 13.85
C ASP A 150 -9.72 4.61 14.96
N SER A 151 -8.42 4.94 15.08
CA SER A 151 -7.92 5.88 16.07
C SER A 151 -7.66 7.29 15.55
N SER A 152 -7.84 7.56 14.27
CA SER A 152 -7.38 8.82 13.64
C SER A 152 -8.38 9.96 13.73
N TYR A 153 -9.68 9.66 13.81
CA TYR A 153 -10.73 10.68 13.82
C TYR A 153 -11.75 10.45 14.93
N ASN A 154 -12.13 11.51 15.64
CA ASN A 154 -13.32 11.47 16.47
C ASN A 154 -14.58 11.60 15.59
N LYS A 155 -15.77 11.33 16.16
CA LYS A 155 -17.04 11.30 15.43
C LYS A 155 -17.41 12.65 14.78
N GLU A 156 -17.06 13.77 15.41
CA GLU A 156 -17.36 15.10 14.89
C GLU A 156 -16.46 15.44 13.70
N ASP A 157 -15.16 15.12 13.80
CA ASP A 157 -14.21 15.30 12.71
C ASP A 157 -14.59 14.46 11.51
N LEU A 158 -14.96 13.19 11.74
CA LEU A 158 -15.41 12.29 10.68
C LEU A 158 -16.64 12.82 9.96
N LYS A 159 -17.64 13.32 10.70
CA LYS A 159 -18.84 13.94 10.11
C LYS A 159 -18.48 15.15 9.25
N THR A 160 -17.58 15.99 9.74
CA THR A 160 -17.09 17.17 9.02
C THR A 160 -16.41 16.77 7.72
N LEU A 161 -15.57 15.73 7.73
CA LEU A 161 -14.93 15.20 6.52
C LEU A 161 -15.97 14.70 5.53
N PHE A 162 -16.95 13.90 5.95
CA PHE A 162 -18.01 13.43 5.07
C PHE A 162 -18.83 14.59 4.47
N ASP A 163 -19.09 15.66 5.23
CA ASP A 163 -19.78 16.84 4.73
C ASP A 163 -18.96 17.56 3.64
N HIS A 164 -17.64 17.63 3.79
CA HIS A 164 -16.75 18.15 2.75
C HIS A 164 -16.75 17.28 1.49
N TYR A 165 -16.69 15.96 1.64
CA TYR A 165 -16.67 15.03 0.50
C TYR A 165 -17.97 14.98 -0.29
N LYS A 166 -19.11 15.47 0.21
CA LYS A 166 -20.35 15.64 -0.58
C LYS A 166 -20.17 16.45 -1.86
N ASN A 167 -19.13 17.30 -1.90
CA ASN A 167 -18.80 18.16 -3.05
C ASN A 167 -17.58 17.66 -3.84
N VAL A 168 -17.08 16.44 -3.55
CA VAL A 168 -15.92 15.86 -4.20
C VAL A 168 -16.35 14.57 -4.89
N ASP A 169 -16.64 14.68 -6.18
CA ASP A 169 -16.85 13.53 -7.06
C ASP A 169 -15.51 12.98 -7.59
N HIS A 170 -15.55 11.95 -8.45
CA HIS A 170 -14.35 11.37 -9.04
C HIS A 170 -13.50 12.39 -9.78
N GLU A 171 -14.09 13.24 -10.62
CA GLU A 171 -13.34 14.23 -11.38
C GLU A 171 -12.73 15.31 -10.49
N LYS A 172 -13.44 15.73 -9.45
CA LYS A 172 -12.89 16.65 -8.46
C LYS A 172 -11.73 16.05 -7.69
N LEU A 173 -11.82 14.76 -7.33
CA LEU A 173 -10.72 14.05 -6.69
C LEU A 173 -9.51 13.92 -7.63
N TRP A 174 -9.73 13.66 -8.93
CA TRP A 174 -8.68 13.68 -9.96
C TRP A 174 -8.02 15.05 -10.13
N GLU A 175 -8.79 16.14 -10.12
CA GLU A 175 -8.25 17.51 -10.17
C GLU A 175 -7.34 17.79 -8.96
N ASN A 176 -7.76 17.36 -7.76
CA ASN A 176 -7.00 17.56 -6.54
C ASN A 176 -5.72 16.70 -6.52
N LEU A 177 -5.79 15.46 -7.01
CA LEU A 177 -4.63 14.60 -7.19
C LEU A 177 -3.65 15.20 -8.22
N ALA A 178 -4.15 15.69 -9.35
CA ALA A 178 -3.31 16.32 -10.38
C ALA A 178 -2.60 17.57 -9.85
N TYR A 179 -3.28 18.37 -9.02
CA TYR A 179 -2.66 19.50 -8.35
C TYR A 179 -1.54 19.07 -7.42
N PHE A 180 -1.80 18.08 -6.56
CA PHE A 180 -0.81 17.52 -5.64
C PHE A 180 0.42 16.99 -6.38
N ILE A 181 0.22 16.19 -7.42
CA ILE A 181 1.30 15.59 -8.21
C ILE A 181 2.17 16.66 -8.88
N LYS A 182 1.57 17.68 -9.49
CA LYS A 182 2.32 18.78 -10.12
C LYS A 182 3.21 19.52 -9.13
N GLU A 183 2.75 19.65 -7.89
CA GLU A 183 3.48 20.36 -6.86
C GLU A 183 4.62 19.55 -6.26
N ILE A 184 4.42 18.23 -6.00
CA ILE A 184 5.43 17.43 -5.30
C ILE A 184 6.47 16.81 -6.24
N MET A 185 6.12 16.49 -7.49
CA MET A 185 7.00 15.71 -8.37
C MET A 185 8.31 16.41 -8.74
N PRO A 186 8.36 17.74 -8.97
CA PRO A 186 9.65 18.42 -9.16
C PRO A 186 10.61 18.23 -7.97
N VAL A 187 10.08 18.21 -6.75
CA VAL A 187 10.87 18.00 -5.54
C VAL A 187 11.29 16.53 -5.39
N ALA A 188 10.40 15.60 -5.73
CA ALA A 188 10.73 14.17 -5.74
C ALA A 188 11.84 13.85 -6.74
N ASP A 189 11.80 14.45 -7.94
CA ASP A 189 12.85 14.31 -8.95
C ASP A 189 14.19 14.89 -8.48
N GLU A 190 14.19 16.10 -7.89
CA GLU A 190 15.39 16.73 -7.32
C GLU A 190 15.98 15.90 -6.17
N ALA A 191 15.12 15.35 -5.30
CA ALA A 191 15.52 14.53 -4.17
C ALA A 191 15.89 13.08 -4.56
N ASN A 192 15.69 12.69 -5.83
CA ASN A 192 15.84 11.32 -6.32
C ASN A 192 15.02 10.29 -5.52
N VAL A 193 13.79 10.67 -5.18
CA VAL A 193 12.82 9.83 -4.47
C VAL A 193 11.74 9.38 -5.45
N LYS A 194 11.57 8.08 -5.61
CA LYS A 194 10.48 7.51 -6.40
C LYS A 194 9.18 7.55 -5.61
N MET A 195 8.18 8.18 -6.20
CA MET A 195 6.81 8.16 -5.69
C MET A 195 6.08 6.93 -6.22
N ALA A 196 5.32 6.26 -5.39
CA ALA A 196 4.62 5.03 -5.73
C ALA A 196 3.18 5.09 -5.18
N ILE A 197 2.22 5.57 -5.99
CA ILE A 197 0.83 5.61 -5.54
C ILE A 197 0.28 4.19 -5.36
N HIS A 198 -0.33 3.93 -4.21
CA HIS A 198 -1.02 2.68 -3.93
C HIS A 198 -2.44 2.73 -4.54
N PRO A 199 -2.89 1.66 -5.21
CA PRO A 199 -4.28 1.58 -5.68
C PRO A 199 -5.27 1.58 -4.53
N ASP A 200 -6.49 2.00 -4.81
CA ASP A 200 -7.56 2.00 -3.82
C ASP A 200 -7.86 0.56 -3.35
N ASP A 201 -8.14 0.40 -2.07
CA ASP A 201 -8.42 -0.89 -1.44
C ASP A 201 -9.67 -0.81 -0.53
N PRO A 202 -10.81 -1.29 -1.01
CA PRO A 202 -11.04 -1.94 -2.30
C PRO A 202 -11.02 -0.96 -3.48
N PRO A 203 -10.88 -1.46 -4.73
CA PRO A 203 -10.79 -0.61 -5.94
C PRO A 203 -12.18 -0.19 -6.46
N TYR A 204 -13.08 0.18 -5.59
CA TYR A 204 -14.43 0.70 -5.89
C TYR A 204 -14.96 1.55 -4.75
N ASP A 205 -15.93 2.41 -5.06
CA ASP A 205 -16.50 3.37 -4.10
C ASP A 205 -17.08 2.68 -2.87
N ILE A 206 -16.81 3.26 -1.70
CA ILE A 206 -17.34 2.82 -0.41
C ILE A 206 -17.90 4.01 0.36
N PHE A 207 -19.02 3.81 1.06
CA PHE A 207 -19.66 4.83 1.89
C PHE A 207 -19.97 6.15 1.16
N GLY A 208 -20.13 6.11 -0.17
CA GLY A 208 -20.35 7.29 -1.00
C GLY A 208 -19.06 8.12 -1.26
N LEU A 209 -17.91 7.61 -0.90
CA LEU A 209 -16.61 8.23 -1.16
C LEU A 209 -16.04 7.70 -2.49
N PRO A 210 -15.56 8.58 -3.39
CA PRO A 210 -15.03 8.17 -4.69
C PRO A 210 -13.69 7.43 -4.56
N ARG A 211 -13.43 6.46 -5.44
CA ARG A 211 -12.16 5.77 -5.61
C ARG A 211 -11.69 5.93 -7.05
N ILE A 212 -10.43 6.31 -7.26
CA ILE A 212 -9.93 6.74 -8.57
C ILE A 212 -8.69 5.99 -9.06
N ILE A 213 -8.04 5.18 -8.22
CA ILE A 213 -6.86 4.37 -8.59
C ILE A 213 -7.27 2.90 -8.58
N THR A 214 -8.07 2.47 -9.57
CA THR A 214 -8.87 1.25 -9.49
C THR A 214 -8.66 0.25 -10.62
N ASN A 215 -8.24 0.70 -11.80
CA ASN A 215 -8.11 -0.12 -13.01
C ASN A 215 -6.98 0.39 -13.92
N LYS A 216 -6.72 -0.32 -15.02
CA LYS A 216 -5.63 -0.01 -15.95
C LYS A 216 -5.72 1.42 -16.51
N GLU A 217 -6.90 1.84 -16.92
CA GLU A 217 -7.16 3.16 -17.52
C GLU A 217 -6.87 4.29 -16.51
N ASN A 218 -7.28 4.10 -15.28
CA ASN A 218 -7.02 5.05 -14.20
C ASN A 218 -5.54 5.11 -13.81
N LEU A 219 -4.86 3.98 -13.77
CA LEU A 219 -3.41 3.94 -13.55
C LEU A 219 -2.66 4.64 -14.71
N GLU A 220 -3.12 4.46 -15.95
CA GLU A 220 -2.56 5.15 -17.10
C GLU A 220 -2.83 6.65 -17.04
N ARG A 221 -4.05 7.07 -16.67
CA ARG A 221 -4.38 8.48 -16.41
C ARG A 221 -3.43 9.08 -15.36
N PHE A 222 -3.18 8.35 -14.28
CA PHE A 222 -2.31 8.80 -13.20
C PHE A 222 -0.86 9.04 -13.66
N ILE A 223 -0.23 8.07 -14.34
CA ILE A 223 1.17 8.22 -14.77
C ILE A 223 1.36 9.36 -15.78
N ASN A 224 0.30 9.74 -16.49
CA ASN A 224 0.29 10.84 -17.44
C ASN A 224 0.06 12.23 -16.78
N LEU A 225 -0.23 12.32 -15.48
CA LEU A 225 -0.33 13.60 -14.77
C LEU A 225 1.02 14.31 -14.71
N TYR A 226 2.11 13.55 -14.66
CA TYR A 226 3.48 14.08 -14.67
C TYR A 226 4.43 13.04 -15.28
N ASP A 227 5.11 13.42 -16.36
CA ASP A 227 5.98 12.51 -17.10
C ASP A 227 7.38 12.45 -16.48
N SER A 228 7.50 11.58 -15.47
CA SER A 228 8.77 11.25 -14.81
C SER A 228 8.76 9.78 -14.40
N PRO A 229 9.88 9.06 -14.51
CA PRO A 229 10.00 7.70 -13.99
C PRO A 229 9.83 7.63 -12.46
N ASN A 230 10.00 8.75 -11.77
CA ASN A 230 9.76 8.85 -10.33
C ASN A 230 8.26 8.99 -10.00
N ASN A 231 7.39 9.38 -10.95
CA ASN A 231 5.94 9.33 -10.80
C ASN A 231 5.44 7.93 -11.21
N GLY A 232 5.40 7.00 -10.30
CA GLY A 232 5.08 5.62 -10.57
C GLY A 232 4.05 5.01 -9.63
N LEU A 233 3.91 3.72 -9.75
CA LEU A 233 2.84 2.93 -9.16
C LEU A 233 3.37 1.97 -8.10
N THR A 234 2.59 1.77 -7.06
CA THR A 234 2.60 0.54 -6.28
C THR A 234 1.62 -0.43 -6.96
N MET A 235 2.12 -1.51 -7.52
CA MET A 235 1.28 -2.55 -8.11
C MET A 235 0.90 -3.55 -7.02
N CYS A 236 -0.32 -3.43 -6.51
CA CYS A 236 -0.85 -4.30 -5.44
C CYS A 236 -1.78 -5.36 -6.03
N SER A 237 -1.35 -6.62 -6.00
CA SER A 237 -2.12 -7.75 -6.54
C SER A 237 -3.42 -8.01 -5.77
N GLY A 238 -3.44 -7.72 -4.47
CA GLY A 238 -4.64 -7.89 -3.66
C GLY A 238 -5.68 -6.80 -3.89
N SER A 239 -5.24 -5.53 -3.99
CA SER A 239 -6.17 -4.41 -4.21
C SER A 239 -6.73 -4.43 -5.63
N LEU A 240 -5.87 -4.41 -6.66
CA LEU A 240 -6.33 -4.43 -8.04
C LEU A 240 -7.01 -5.75 -8.43
N GLY A 241 -6.54 -6.89 -7.88
CA GLY A 241 -7.15 -8.19 -8.13
C GLY A 241 -8.49 -8.41 -7.41
N ALA A 242 -8.90 -7.49 -6.51
CA ALA A 242 -10.23 -7.51 -5.91
C ALA A 242 -11.35 -7.06 -6.87
N GLU A 243 -11.00 -6.35 -7.96
CA GLU A 243 -11.93 -6.07 -9.05
C GLU A 243 -11.86 -7.23 -10.08
N PRO A 244 -12.95 -8.00 -10.26
CA PRO A 244 -12.94 -9.18 -11.11
C PRO A 244 -12.59 -8.91 -12.59
N ASP A 245 -12.83 -7.69 -13.06
CA ASP A 245 -12.55 -7.28 -14.44
C ASP A 245 -11.07 -6.90 -14.67
N ASN A 246 -10.26 -6.81 -13.62
CA ASN A 246 -8.84 -6.54 -13.70
C ASN A 246 -8.02 -7.82 -13.87
N ASP A 247 -7.29 -7.94 -14.99
CA ASP A 247 -6.22 -8.92 -15.14
C ASP A 247 -4.92 -8.35 -14.54
N PHE A 248 -4.69 -8.60 -13.26
CA PHE A 248 -3.56 -8.02 -12.55
C PHE A 248 -2.19 -8.40 -13.16
N PRO A 249 -1.88 -9.66 -13.50
CA PRO A 249 -0.63 -10.02 -14.14
C PRO A 249 -0.38 -9.25 -15.45
N GLU A 250 -1.41 -9.09 -16.29
CA GLU A 250 -1.31 -8.32 -17.53
C GLU A 250 -1.12 -6.82 -17.27
N MET A 251 -1.82 -6.25 -16.29
CA MET A 251 -1.62 -4.86 -15.88
C MET A 251 -0.19 -4.64 -15.38
N LEU A 252 0.34 -5.55 -14.58
CA LEU A 252 1.71 -5.47 -14.07
C LEU A 252 2.72 -5.48 -15.22
N ARG A 253 2.57 -6.39 -16.20
CA ARG A 253 3.42 -6.44 -17.40
C ARG A 253 3.42 -5.12 -18.15
N TYR A 254 2.23 -4.57 -18.37
CA TYR A 254 2.05 -3.31 -19.10
C TYR A 254 2.78 -2.13 -18.41
N PHE A 255 2.68 -1.99 -17.08
CA PHE A 255 3.34 -0.89 -16.38
C PHE A 255 4.84 -1.15 -16.12
N LEU A 256 5.28 -2.40 -16.08
CA LEU A 256 6.71 -2.75 -16.09
C LEU A 256 7.36 -2.36 -17.42
N GLU A 257 6.71 -2.64 -18.55
CA GLU A 257 7.19 -2.23 -19.87
C GLU A 257 7.34 -0.71 -19.98
N LYS A 258 6.43 0.05 -19.37
CA LYS A 258 6.49 1.52 -19.31
C LYS A 258 7.54 2.05 -18.32
N GLY A 259 8.16 1.20 -17.50
CA GLY A 259 9.10 1.62 -16.44
C GLY A 259 8.45 2.44 -15.34
N ARG A 260 7.17 2.21 -15.05
CA ARG A 260 6.39 2.99 -14.08
C ARG A 260 6.01 2.20 -12.81
N VAL A 261 6.59 1.03 -12.59
CA VAL A 261 6.40 0.26 -11.36
C VAL A 261 7.54 0.59 -10.39
N ASN A 262 7.23 1.27 -9.32
CA ASN A 262 8.21 1.68 -8.31
C ASN A 262 8.16 0.80 -7.05
N PHE A 263 7.05 0.08 -6.84
CA PHE A 263 6.88 -0.88 -5.74
C PHE A 263 5.87 -1.96 -6.12
N VAL A 264 6.00 -3.16 -5.53
CA VAL A 264 5.05 -4.26 -5.75
C VAL A 264 4.59 -4.83 -4.40
N HIS A 265 3.27 -4.96 -4.24
CA HIS A 265 2.64 -5.76 -3.20
C HIS A 265 2.16 -7.08 -3.81
N ALA A 266 2.75 -8.18 -3.37
CA ALA A 266 2.45 -9.50 -3.90
C ALA A 266 1.74 -10.34 -2.83
N ARG A 267 0.45 -10.13 -2.66
CA ARG A 267 -0.44 -10.93 -1.83
C ARG A 267 -1.49 -11.61 -2.68
N ASN A 268 -2.05 -12.70 -2.21
CA ASN A 268 -3.16 -13.35 -2.88
C ASN A 268 -4.46 -13.10 -2.11
N ILE A 269 -5.54 -12.93 -2.84
CA ILE A 269 -6.91 -12.84 -2.33
C ILE A 269 -7.79 -13.84 -3.05
N LYS A 270 -8.85 -14.28 -2.41
CA LYS A 270 -9.87 -15.13 -3.02
C LYS A 270 -11.16 -14.35 -3.20
N LEU A 271 -11.59 -14.20 -4.43
CA LEU A 271 -12.91 -13.66 -4.76
C LEU A 271 -13.99 -14.64 -4.29
N THR A 272 -14.98 -14.14 -3.56
CA THR A 272 -16.04 -14.95 -2.96
C THR A 272 -17.40 -14.73 -3.60
N GLY A 273 -17.46 -13.80 -4.56
CA GLY A 273 -18.65 -13.47 -5.35
C GLY A 273 -18.98 -11.99 -5.31
N GLY A 274 -19.50 -11.44 -6.40
CA GLY A 274 -19.69 -10.00 -6.56
C GLY A 274 -18.40 -9.25 -6.32
N LYS A 275 -18.42 -8.23 -5.49
CA LYS A 275 -17.24 -7.46 -5.06
C LYS A 275 -16.65 -7.92 -3.73
N SER A 276 -17.03 -9.12 -3.28
CA SER A 276 -16.54 -9.67 -2.00
C SER A 276 -15.28 -10.50 -2.20
N PHE A 277 -14.36 -10.40 -1.24
CA PHE A 277 -13.11 -11.15 -1.24
C PHE A 277 -12.58 -11.38 0.18
N GLN A 278 -11.66 -12.33 0.30
CA GLN A 278 -10.92 -12.60 1.53
C GLN A 278 -9.43 -12.72 1.24
N GLU A 279 -8.59 -12.39 2.22
CA GLU A 279 -7.17 -12.69 2.15
C GLU A 279 -6.95 -14.21 2.14
N SER A 280 -5.95 -14.66 1.38
CA SER A 280 -5.65 -16.09 1.25
C SER A 280 -4.16 -16.36 1.40
N ALA A 281 -3.76 -17.64 1.42
CA ALA A 281 -2.35 -17.99 1.28
C ALA A 281 -1.80 -17.48 -0.06
N HIS A 282 -0.51 -17.15 -0.10
CA HIS A 282 0.14 -16.60 -1.30
C HIS A 282 0.20 -17.56 -2.49
N VAL A 283 0.11 -18.87 -2.24
CA VAL A 283 0.14 -19.90 -3.31
C VAL A 283 -1.06 -19.73 -4.24
N SER A 284 -0.84 -19.71 -5.56
CA SER A 284 -1.85 -19.36 -6.57
C SER A 284 -3.16 -20.15 -6.44
N GLU A 285 -3.11 -21.47 -6.13
CA GLU A 285 -4.31 -22.32 -6.03
C GLU A 285 -5.26 -21.96 -4.88
N TYR A 286 -4.79 -21.20 -3.86
CA TYR A 286 -5.60 -20.81 -2.70
C TYR A 286 -6.35 -19.50 -2.90
N GLY A 287 -5.98 -18.72 -3.90
CA GLY A 287 -6.59 -17.43 -4.20
C GLY A 287 -7.08 -17.30 -5.64
N SER A 288 -7.31 -16.08 -6.06
CA SER A 288 -7.81 -15.73 -7.40
C SER A 288 -6.76 -15.06 -8.27
N VAL A 289 -5.59 -14.72 -7.73
CA VAL A 289 -4.49 -14.13 -8.47
C VAL A 289 -3.44 -15.21 -8.78
N ASP A 290 -3.02 -15.30 -10.04
CA ASP A 290 -1.90 -16.17 -10.43
C ASP A 290 -0.56 -15.55 -10.01
N MET A 291 -0.09 -15.92 -8.82
CA MET A 291 1.15 -15.41 -8.25
C MET A 291 2.40 -15.86 -9.03
N HIS A 292 2.33 -16.99 -9.75
CA HIS A 292 3.40 -17.38 -10.65
C HIS A 292 3.50 -16.41 -11.83
N ALA A 293 2.37 -16.06 -12.46
CA ALA A 293 2.34 -15.07 -13.55
C ALA A 293 2.84 -13.69 -13.09
N VAL A 294 2.53 -13.28 -11.83
CA VAL A 294 3.05 -12.06 -11.21
C VAL A 294 4.58 -12.08 -11.14
N ILE A 295 5.15 -13.14 -10.58
CA ILE A 295 6.62 -13.25 -10.44
C ILE A 295 7.30 -13.42 -11.79
N LYS A 296 6.65 -14.13 -12.72
CA LYS A 296 7.14 -14.23 -14.11
C LYS A 296 7.21 -12.87 -14.77
N ALA A 297 6.19 -12.01 -14.64
CA ALA A 297 6.22 -10.65 -15.16
C ALA A 297 7.40 -9.85 -14.58
N ILE A 298 7.60 -9.88 -13.27
CA ILE A 298 8.73 -9.23 -12.58
C ILE A 298 10.07 -9.72 -13.16
N THR A 299 10.18 -11.02 -13.43
CA THR A 299 11.41 -11.62 -13.94
C THR A 299 11.61 -11.29 -15.43
N ASP A 300 10.58 -11.35 -16.25
CA ASP A 300 10.64 -11.08 -17.69
C ASP A 300 11.14 -9.65 -17.98
N PHE A 301 10.76 -8.69 -17.17
CA PHE A 301 11.18 -7.28 -17.29
C PHE A 301 12.39 -6.89 -16.43
N ASP A 302 13.09 -7.86 -15.85
CA ASP A 302 14.28 -7.64 -15.02
C ASP A 302 14.06 -6.59 -13.89
N TYR A 303 12.87 -6.59 -13.31
CA TYR A 303 12.53 -5.66 -12.24
C TYR A 303 13.42 -5.88 -11.01
N THR A 304 14.14 -4.85 -10.60
CA THR A 304 15.06 -4.86 -9.46
C THR A 304 14.53 -4.13 -8.23
N GLY A 305 13.38 -3.49 -8.36
CA GLY A 305 12.77 -2.71 -7.29
C GLY A 305 12.23 -3.55 -6.13
N PRO A 306 11.70 -2.86 -5.09
CA PRO A 306 11.17 -3.51 -3.90
C PRO A 306 9.86 -4.26 -4.19
N ILE A 307 9.71 -5.42 -3.53
CA ILE A 307 8.51 -6.24 -3.48
C ILE A 307 8.28 -6.73 -2.06
N ARG A 308 7.04 -6.79 -1.60
CA ARG A 308 6.71 -7.37 -0.30
C ARG A 308 5.52 -8.33 -0.36
N PRO A 309 5.43 -9.31 0.56
CA PRO A 309 4.30 -10.26 0.62
C PRO A 309 2.99 -9.64 1.11
N ASP A 310 2.96 -8.34 1.44
CA ASP A 310 1.83 -7.55 1.90
C ASP A 310 1.04 -8.19 3.07
N HIS A 311 -0.30 -8.30 2.98
CA HIS A 311 -1.11 -8.95 4.00
C HIS A 311 -0.99 -10.47 3.92
N GLY A 312 -1.26 -11.13 5.05
CA GLY A 312 -1.38 -12.56 5.15
C GLY A 312 -2.52 -12.95 6.10
N ARG A 313 -2.68 -14.25 6.30
CA ARG A 313 -3.55 -14.80 7.33
C ARG A 313 -2.85 -14.78 8.68
N MET A 314 -3.60 -14.90 9.76
CA MET A 314 -3.04 -15.24 11.08
C MET A 314 -3.12 -16.75 11.25
N ILE A 315 -1.97 -17.40 11.30
CA ILE A 315 -1.84 -18.86 11.38
C ILE A 315 -1.14 -19.29 12.67
N TRP A 316 -1.31 -20.55 13.06
CA TRP A 316 -0.62 -21.21 14.17
C TRP A 316 -0.75 -20.50 15.52
N GLY A 317 -1.88 -19.82 15.76
CA GLY A 317 -2.13 -19.10 17.01
C GLY A 317 -1.31 -17.83 17.17
N GLU A 318 -0.77 -17.29 16.12
CA GLU A 318 -0.08 -15.99 16.12
C GLU A 318 -1.03 -14.88 16.55
N THR A 319 -0.51 -13.97 17.37
CA THR A 319 -1.21 -12.77 17.84
C THR A 319 -0.49 -11.54 17.35
N GLY A 320 -1.23 -10.45 17.12
CA GLY A 320 -0.67 -9.19 16.62
C GLY A 320 -1.67 -8.42 15.79
N LYS A 321 -1.17 -7.53 14.95
CA LYS A 321 -2.02 -6.74 14.05
C LYS A 321 -2.63 -7.67 12.99
N PRO A 322 -3.97 -7.75 12.88
CA PRO A 322 -4.64 -8.62 11.91
C PRO A 322 -4.12 -8.43 10.49
N GLY A 323 -3.83 -9.54 9.79
CA GLY A 323 -3.23 -9.54 8.46
C GLY A 323 -1.73 -9.26 8.40
N TYR A 324 -1.11 -8.85 9.50
CA TYR A 324 0.31 -8.47 9.55
C TYR A 324 1.15 -9.37 10.48
N GLY A 325 0.74 -10.61 10.70
CA GLY A 325 1.53 -11.61 11.41
C GLY A 325 2.84 -11.96 10.70
N LEU A 326 3.77 -12.60 11.41
CA LEU A 326 5.06 -13.01 10.86
C LEU A 326 4.94 -14.22 9.95
N TYR A 327 4.22 -15.26 10.41
CA TYR A 327 4.36 -16.60 9.84
C TYR A 327 3.85 -16.71 8.42
N ASP A 328 2.59 -16.33 8.14
CA ASP A 328 2.03 -16.46 6.79
C ASP A 328 2.72 -15.54 5.79
N ARG A 329 3.13 -14.34 6.23
CA ARG A 329 3.91 -13.42 5.38
C ARG A 329 5.33 -13.94 5.11
N ALA A 330 5.96 -14.61 6.08
CA ALA A 330 7.28 -15.24 5.87
C ALA A 330 7.18 -16.43 4.91
N LEU A 331 6.13 -17.26 5.02
CA LEU A 331 5.83 -18.31 4.05
C LEU A 331 5.58 -17.72 2.65
N GLY A 332 4.80 -16.64 2.58
CA GLY A 332 4.55 -15.90 1.33
C GLY A 332 5.83 -15.36 0.71
N ALA A 333 6.67 -14.67 1.48
CA ALA A 333 7.96 -14.19 1.00
C ALA A 333 8.85 -15.31 0.46
N THR A 334 8.91 -16.44 1.17
CA THR A 334 9.70 -17.61 0.76
C THR A 334 9.15 -18.24 -0.52
N TYR A 335 7.84 -18.35 -0.65
CA TYR A 335 7.18 -18.82 -1.87
C TYR A 335 7.49 -17.92 -3.08
N LEU A 336 7.32 -16.61 -2.94
CA LEU A 336 7.60 -15.64 -3.99
C LEU A 336 9.08 -15.66 -4.39
N TYR A 337 9.97 -15.80 -3.41
CA TYR A 337 11.41 -15.92 -3.67
C TYR A 337 11.76 -17.22 -4.42
N GLY A 338 11.13 -18.32 -4.07
CA GLY A 338 11.31 -19.61 -4.77
C GLY A 338 10.83 -19.56 -6.22
N LEU A 339 9.69 -18.92 -6.50
CA LEU A 339 9.22 -18.69 -7.87
C LEU A 339 10.20 -17.83 -8.67
N TRP A 340 10.67 -16.75 -8.07
CA TRP A 340 11.66 -15.86 -8.71
C TRP A 340 12.98 -16.58 -9.00
N GLU A 341 13.49 -17.39 -8.06
CA GLU A 341 14.70 -18.18 -8.26
C GLU A 341 14.54 -19.16 -9.44
N ALA A 342 13.38 -19.82 -9.54
CA ALA A 342 13.08 -20.74 -10.63
C ALA A 342 13.05 -20.01 -11.99
N GLU A 343 12.35 -18.88 -12.08
CA GLU A 343 12.25 -18.10 -13.32
C GLU A 343 13.60 -17.52 -13.75
N VAL A 344 14.43 -17.04 -12.82
CA VAL A 344 15.78 -16.55 -13.12
C VAL A 344 16.70 -17.67 -13.64
N LYS A 345 16.57 -18.88 -13.11
CA LYS A 345 17.33 -20.05 -13.58
C LYS A 345 16.88 -20.51 -14.96
N ASN A 346 15.59 -20.40 -15.26
CA ASN A 346 15.04 -20.76 -16.57
C ASN A 346 15.40 -19.77 -17.69
N LYS A 347 15.75 -18.54 -17.35
CA LYS A 347 16.26 -17.53 -18.32
C LYS A 347 17.70 -17.81 -18.81
N LYS A 348 18.46 -18.63 -18.10
CA LYS A 348 19.85 -19.00 -18.44
C LYS A 348 19.89 -20.23 -19.31
#